data_5a249afd876ca237961b045d59107f7c
#
_entry.id   5a249afd876ca237961b045d59107f7c
#
_cell.length_a   1.000
_cell.length_b   1.000
_cell.length_c   1.000
_cell.angle_alpha   90.00
_cell.angle_beta   90.00
_cell.angle_gamma   90.00
#
_symmetry.space_group_name_H-M   'P 1'
#
loop_
_entity.id
_entity.type
_entity.pdbx_description
1 polymer ?
#
loop_
_entity_poly.entity_id
_entity_poly.type
_entity_poly.pdbx_seq_one_letter_code
_entity_poly.pdbx_strand_id
1 'polypeptide(L)'
;MNLFDLPARMPCEASGLLLERPGLRIERIVSWGQRSPEGFWYDQEEDEWVCLVRGSALLSFERFDVLLTCGDHLLIPARLRHRVAAASENPPAVWLCAFGHFDSGRETV
;
A
#
# COMPACT_ATOMS: atom_id res chain seq x y z
N MET A 1 13.23 -15.71 5.15
CA MET A 1 12.55 -14.42 5.36
C MET A 1 12.89 -13.47 4.23
N ASN A 2 12.18 -13.63 3.16
CA ASN A 2 12.38 -12.81 1.99
C ASN A 2 11.07 -12.14 1.60
N LEU A 3 11.13 -10.87 1.24
CA LEU A 3 9.95 -10.09 0.89
C LEU A 3 9.16 -10.74 -0.26
N PHE A 4 9.85 -11.43 -1.15
CA PHE A 4 9.26 -12.08 -2.31
C PHE A 4 8.94 -13.56 -2.12
N ASP A 5 9.06 -14.08 -0.91
CA ASP A 5 8.51 -15.41 -0.59
C ASP A 5 7.01 -15.24 -0.39
N LEU A 6 6.29 -15.29 -1.49
CA LEU A 6 4.86 -14.99 -1.49
C LEU A 6 4.02 -16.19 -1.09
N PRO A 7 2.90 -15.99 -0.42
CA PRO A 7 1.95 -17.06 -0.19
C PRO A 7 1.34 -17.51 -1.52
N ALA A 8 0.73 -18.68 -1.52
CA ALA A 8 -0.03 -19.14 -2.68
C ALA A 8 -1.14 -18.14 -2.97
N ARG A 9 -1.43 -17.97 -4.25
CA ARG A 9 -2.50 -17.09 -4.70
C ARG A 9 -3.80 -17.42 -3.99
N MET A 10 -4.51 -16.39 -3.56
CA MET A 10 -5.81 -16.55 -2.90
C MET A 10 -6.80 -15.54 -3.47
N PRO A 11 -8.12 -15.76 -3.25
CA PRO A 11 -9.12 -14.90 -3.87
C PRO A 11 -9.17 -13.47 -3.31
N CYS A 12 -8.49 -13.21 -2.20
CA CYS A 12 -8.37 -11.87 -1.62
C CYS A 12 -6.90 -11.52 -1.47
N GLU A 13 -6.61 -10.24 -1.19
CA GLU A 13 -5.22 -9.87 -0.91
C GLU A 13 -4.73 -10.54 0.36
N ALA A 14 -3.41 -10.76 0.40
CA ALA A 14 -2.75 -11.32 1.56
C ALA A 14 -1.92 -10.22 2.22
N SER A 15 -2.15 -9.99 3.50
CA SER A 15 -1.32 -9.06 4.27
C SER A 15 -0.58 -9.80 5.36
N GLY A 16 0.66 -9.40 5.59
CA GLY A 16 1.50 -9.99 6.61
C GLY A 16 2.28 -8.92 7.36
N LEU A 17 2.26 -9.02 8.69
CA LEU A 17 3.01 -8.11 9.53
C LEU A 17 4.49 -8.49 9.49
N LEU A 18 5.35 -7.55 9.14
CA LEU A 18 6.80 -7.75 9.08
C LEU A 18 7.51 -7.25 10.33
N LEU A 19 7.06 -6.13 10.86
CA LEU A 19 7.66 -5.50 12.02
C LEU A 19 6.62 -4.66 12.74
N GLU A 20 6.61 -4.75 14.06
CA GLU A 20 5.77 -3.88 14.87
C GLU A 20 6.54 -3.36 16.07
N ARG A 21 6.47 -2.06 16.28
CA ARG A 21 7.03 -1.36 17.43
C ARG A 21 6.03 -0.28 17.85
N PRO A 22 6.12 0.25 19.07
CA PRO A 22 5.25 1.37 19.43
C PRO A 22 5.33 2.49 18.39
N GLY A 23 4.21 2.83 17.81
CA GLY A 23 4.12 3.89 16.81
C GLY A 23 4.57 3.53 15.40
N LEU A 24 4.89 2.25 15.14
CA LEU A 24 5.32 1.82 13.80
C LEU A 24 4.84 0.41 13.51
N ARG A 25 4.25 0.22 12.34
CA ARG A 25 3.90 -1.10 11.84
C ARG A 25 4.31 -1.19 10.37
N ILE A 26 5.04 -2.24 10.00
CA ILE A 26 5.42 -2.48 8.62
C ILE A 26 4.77 -3.77 8.15
N GLU A 27 4.08 -3.70 7.02
CA GLU A 27 3.34 -4.83 6.43
C GLU A 27 3.74 -5.03 4.99
N ARG A 28 3.68 -6.28 4.55
CA ARG A 28 3.70 -6.61 3.13
C ARG A 28 2.28 -6.99 2.73
N ILE A 29 1.81 -6.43 1.62
CA ILE A 29 0.51 -6.75 1.06
C ILE A 29 0.73 -7.28 -0.35
N VAL A 30 0.06 -8.38 -0.68
CA VAL A 30 0.12 -8.97 -2.02
C VAL A 30 -1.28 -8.96 -2.61
N SER A 31 -1.40 -8.39 -3.81
CA SER A 31 -2.65 -8.36 -4.57
C SER A 31 -2.46 -9.12 -5.87
N TRP A 32 -3.43 -9.99 -6.18
CA TRP A 32 -3.46 -10.71 -7.46
C TRP A 32 -4.62 -10.17 -8.30
N GLY A 33 -4.55 -8.88 -8.63
CA GLY A 33 -5.59 -8.20 -9.38
C GLY A 33 -6.75 -7.67 -8.56
N GLN A 34 -6.77 -7.88 -7.24
CA GLN A 34 -7.83 -7.37 -6.40
C GLN A 34 -7.76 -5.85 -6.31
N ARG A 35 -8.93 -5.26 -6.18
CA ARG A 35 -9.07 -3.82 -6.03
C ARG A 35 -10.09 -3.52 -4.95
N SER A 36 -10.07 -2.31 -4.43
CA SER A 36 -11.05 -1.87 -3.45
C SER A 36 -12.46 -1.92 -4.05
N PRO A 37 -13.47 -2.34 -3.29
CA PRO A 37 -14.85 -2.28 -3.77
C PRO A 37 -15.23 -0.87 -4.18
N GLU A 38 -16.15 -0.78 -5.15
CA GLU A 38 -16.65 0.50 -5.59
C GLU A 38 -17.30 1.24 -4.41
N GLY A 39 -17.01 2.52 -4.29
CA GLY A 39 -17.53 3.36 -3.20
C GLY A 39 -16.79 3.23 -1.89
N PHE A 40 -15.83 2.31 -1.80
CA PHE A 40 -15.02 2.15 -0.60
C PHE A 40 -13.81 3.08 -0.64
N TRP A 41 -13.55 3.76 0.48
CA TRP A 41 -12.38 4.61 0.66
C TRP A 41 -11.71 4.27 1.97
N TYR A 42 -10.40 4.07 1.93
CA TYR A 42 -9.59 4.04 3.14
C TYR A 42 -9.55 5.45 3.72
N ASP A 43 -9.73 5.54 5.02
CA ASP A 43 -9.69 6.79 5.78
C ASP A 43 -9.09 6.43 7.13
N GLN A 44 -7.77 6.56 7.22
CA GLN A 44 -7.00 6.00 8.32
C GLN A 44 -6.49 7.09 9.26
N GLU A 45 -6.39 6.76 10.53
CA GLU A 45 -5.84 7.67 11.54
C GLU A 45 -4.32 7.77 11.47
N GLU A 46 -3.67 6.77 10.87
CA GLU A 46 -2.22 6.74 10.72
C GLU A 46 -1.80 7.26 9.36
N ASP A 47 -0.59 7.81 9.30
CA ASP A 47 0.08 8.01 8.02
C ASP A 47 0.47 6.66 7.46
N GLU A 48 0.50 6.56 6.14
CA GLU A 48 0.95 5.36 5.46
C GLU A 48 1.98 5.72 4.40
N TRP A 49 3.20 5.21 4.57
CA TRP A 49 4.18 5.24 3.49
C TRP A 49 4.08 3.93 2.74
N VAL A 50 3.91 4.00 1.42
CA VAL A 50 3.72 2.82 0.59
C VAL A 50 4.76 2.80 -0.52
N CYS A 51 5.32 1.62 -0.77
CA CYS A 51 6.23 1.38 -1.89
C CYS A 51 5.76 0.14 -2.63
N LEU A 52 5.54 0.28 -3.93
CA LEU A 52 5.24 -0.87 -4.77
C LEU A 52 6.56 -1.51 -5.19
N VAL A 53 6.83 -2.71 -4.70
CA VAL A 53 8.10 -3.38 -4.94
C VAL A 53 8.02 -4.39 -6.07
N ARG A 54 6.81 -4.69 -6.58
CA ARG A 54 6.59 -5.58 -7.72
C ARG A 54 5.24 -5.30 -8.32
N GLY A 55 5.13 -5.40 -9.64
CA GLY A 55 3.88 -5.22 -10.35
C GLY A 55 3.56 -3.77 -10.62
N SER A 56 2.27 -3.49 -10.84
CA SER A 56 1.77 -2.15 -11.06
C SER A 56 0.42 -1.99 -10.37
N ALA A 57 0.05 -0.76 -10.05
CA ALA A 57 -1.22 -0.48 -9.40
C ALA A 57 -1.63 0.97 -9.63
N LEU A 58 -2.93 1.22 -9.50
CA LEU A 58 -3.49 2.56 -9.57
C LEU A 58 -4.13 2.87 -8.22
N LEU A 59 -3.63 3.91 -7.56
CA LEU A 59 -4.24 4.46 -6.36
C LEU A 59 -5.10 5.64 -6.76
N SER A 60 -6.35 5.66 -6.32
CA SER A 60 -7.25 6.78 -6.53
C SER A 60 -7.42 7.55 -5.23
N PHE A 61 -7.33 8.85 -5.35
CA PHE A 61 -7.67 9.82 -4.32
C PHE A 61 -8.93 10.55 -4.77
N GLU A 62 -9.50 11.37 -3.93
CA GLU A 62 -10.77 12.00 -4.28
C GLU A 62 -10.68 12.91 -5.51
N ARG A 63 -9.48 13.48 -5.77
CA ARG A 63 -9.31 14.48 -6.85
C ARG A 63 -8.27 14.10 -7.89
N PHE A 64 -7.55 13.00 -7.71
CA PHE A 64 -6.52 12.59 -8.65
C PHE A 64 -6.20 11.11 -8.45
N ASP A 65 -5.54 10.55 -9.45
CA ASP A 65 -5.05 9.17 -9.42
C ASP A 65 -3.54 9.16 -9.52
N VAL A 66 -2.93 8.14 -8.92
CA VAL A 66 -1.49 7.92 -9.01
C VAL A 66 -1.22 6.53 -9.52
N LEU A 67 -0.58 6.43 -10.68
CA LEU A 67 -0.13 5.15 -11.21
C LEU A 67 1.22 4.82 -10.60
N LEU A 68 1.32 3.63 -10.00
CA LEU A 68 2.55 3.13 -9.41
C LEU A 68 3.10 1.98 -10.22
N THR A 69 4.39 2.01 -10.45
CA THR A 69 5.13 0.89 -11.00
C THR A 69 6.23 0.50 -10.01
N CYS A 70 6.93 -0.59 -10.31
CA CYS A 70 7.92 -1.15 -9.39
C CYS A 70 8.95 -0.09 -8.95
N GLY A 71 9.07 0.10 -7.65
CA GLY A 71 9.98 1.07 -7.04
C GLY A 71 9.33 2.41 -6.69
N ASP A 72 8.13 2.67 -7.18
CA ASP A 72 7.43 3.92 -6.86
C ASP A 72 6.92 3.88 -5.42
N HIS A 73 7.00 5.01 -4.77
CA HIS A 73 6.56 5.15 -3.39
C HIS A 73 5.91 6.51 -3.16
N LEU A 74 5.09 6.59 -2.14
CA LEU A 74 4.54 7.87 -1.70
C LEU A 74 4.08 7.79 -0.27
N LEU A 75 3.99 8.95 0.35
CA LEU A 75 3.41 9.09 1.67
C LEU A 75 1.94 9.48 1.53
N ILE A 76 1.09 8.72 2.17
CA ILE A 76 -0.34 9.00 2.26
C ILE A 76 -0.59 9.53 3.68
N PRO A 77 -0.79 10.84 3.85
CA PRO A 77 -1.03 11.41 5.17
C PRO A 77 -2.29 10.85 5.81
N ALA A 78 -2.32 10.84 7.13
CA ALA A 78 -3.49 10.44 7.89
C ALA A 78 -4.74 11.14 7.38
N ARG A 79 -5.85 10.42 7.31
CA ARG A 79 -7.17 10.89 6.90
C ARG A 79 -7.30 11.30 5.43
N LEU A 80 -6.24 11.16 4.64
CA LEU A 80 -6.37 11.35 3.19
C LEU A 80 -7.02 10.12 2.58
N ARG A 81 -8.21 10.30 2.05
CA ARG A 81 -9.02 9.19 1.52
C ARG A 81 -8.42 8.67 0.22
N HIS A 82 -8.30 7.36 0.16
CA HIS A 82 -7.71 6.70 -1.01
C HIS A 82 -8.28 5.30 -1.17
N ARG A 83 -8.07 4.72 -2.33
CA ARG A 83 -8.47 3.35 -2.63
C ARG A 83 -7.54 2.76 -3.69
N VAL A 84 -7.47 1.44 -3.73
CA VAL A 84 -6.78 0.74 -4.82
C VAL A 84 -7.77 0.56 -5.95
N ALA A 85 -7.63 1.34 -7.00
CA ALA A 85 -8.53 1.28 -8.15
C ALA A 85 -8.19 0.15 -9.10
N ALA A 86 -6.91 -0.25 -9.16
CA ALA A 86 -6.47 -1.37 -9.98
C ALA A 86 -5.15 -1.90 -9.43
N ALA A 87 -4.89 -3.19 -9.64
CA ALA A 87 -3.63 -3.83 -9.27
C ALA A 87 -3.35 -4.93 -10.29
N SER A 88 -2.08 -5.12 -10.61
CA SER A 88 -1.68 -6.17 -11.54
C SER A 88 -1.91 -7.55 -10.93
N GLU A 89 -2.15 -8.52 -11.79
CA GLU A 89 -2.41 -9.89 -11.39
C GLU A 89 -1.20 -10.78 -11.66
N ASN A 90 -0.55 -10.56 -12.79
CA ASN A 90 0.59 -11.35 -13.22
C ASN A 90 1.61 -10.45 -13.90
N PRO A 91 2.66 -10.02 -13.20
CA PRO A 91 2.99 -10.39 -11.81
C PRO A 91 2.04 -9.77 -10.82
N PRO A 92 1.91 -10.35 -9.63
CA PRO A 92 1.10 -9.76 -8.58
C PRO A 92 1.70 -8.43 -8.13
N ALA A 93 0.85 -7.56 -7.61
CA ALA A 93 1.30 -6.33 -6.99
C ALA A 93 1.76 -6.64 -5.57
N VAL A 94 3.01 -6.31 -5.25
CA VAL A 94 3.58 -6.50 -3.92
C VAL A 94 3.88 -5.13 -3.34
N TRP A 95 3.27 -4.85 -2.19
CA TRP A 95 3.34 -3.57 -1.52
C TRP A 95 4.10 -3.71 -0.22
N LEU A 96 4.96 -2.75 0.06
CA LEU A 96 5.60 -2.57 1.36
C LEU A 96 5.00 -1.32 1.96
N CYS A 97 4.37 -1.45 3.13
CA CYS A 97 3.65 -0.37 3.76
C CYS A 97 4.15 -0.13 5.17
N ALA A 98 4.41 1.12 5.52
CA ALA A 98 4.75 1.53 6.87
C ALA A 98 3.66 2.44 7.40
N PHE A 99 3.09 2.08 8.55
CA PHE A 99 2.01 2.83 9.19
C PHE A 99 2.51 3.42 10.50
N GLY A 100 2.13 4.64 10.77
CA GLY A 100 2.48 5.32 12.01
C GLY A 100 2.10 6.78 11.97
N HIS A 101 2.58 7.53 12.95
CA HIS A 101 2.41 8.97 12.98
C HIS A 101 3.78 9.57 12.73
N PHE A 102 4.03 9.91 11.48
CA PHE A 102 5.33 10.40 11.06
C PHE A 102 5.40 11.92 11.19
N ASP A 103 6.54 12.39 11.67
CA ASP A 103 6.74 13.82 11.81
C ASP A 103 6.73 14.49 10.44
N SER A 104 5.74 15.35 10.23
CA SER A 104 5.59 16.07 8.98
C SER A 104 6.24 17.45 9.02
N GLY A 105 6.89 17.82 10.12
CA GLY A 105 7.55 19.09 10.23
C GLY A 105 8.82 19.20 9.42
N ARG A 106 9.27 18.10 8.85
CA ARG A 106 10.47 18.03 8.05
C ARG A 106 10.18 17.39 6.74
N GLU A 107 9.98 18.17 5.75
CA GLU A 107 9.84 17.66 4.42
C GLU A 107 11.20 17.54 3.80
N THR A 108 11.61 16.35 3.55
CA THR A 108 12.80 16.10 2.76
C THR A 108 12.40 15.50 1.46
N VAL A 109 12.88 16.02 0.45
CA VAL A 109 12.54 15.52 -0.87
C VAL A 109 13.54 14.52 -1.34
#